data_1a5d0dd7c38751933ae3d8c352c6198b
#
_entry.id   1a5d0dd7c38751933ae3d8c352c6198b
#
_cell.length_a   1.000
_cell.length_b   1.000
_cell.length_c   1.000
_cell.angle_alpha   90.00
_cell.angle_beta   90.00
_cell.angle_gamma   90.00
#
_symmetry.space_group_name_H-M   'P 1'
#
loop_
_entity.id
_entity.type
_entity.pdbx_description
1 polymer ?
#
loop_
_entity_poly.entity_id
_entity_poly.type
_entity_poly.pdbx_seq_one_letter_code
_entity_poly.pdbx_strand_id
1 'polypeptide(L)'
;QTSVEWLWFPYLPFGKLTIIQGNPGEGKTYFAMMLTAACTNRKTFPNMEEIEPFNVIYQTAEDGMGDTIKPRLVEAGADLSRVMVIDDTEEALTLSDDRIEKAIRQNQVRLLIIDPVQAFIGADVDMNRANEVRPVFRKLGMIAEKTGCAIVLIGHLNKSSGTQSTYRGLGSIDIMAAVRSLLFIGKVKKDPTTRVLIHEKSSLAPPGETMAFKLGDEEGFRWVGAYEISSDDLLDGKEGKPTETKLQRGTKLIYELLADGNAVTIR
;
A
#
# COMPACT_ATOMS: atom_id res chain seq x y z
N GLN A 1 7.12 0.77 -26.25
CA GLN A 1 6.29 0.96 -25.03
C GLN A 1 6.88 0.06 -23.95
N THR A 2 7.45 0.66 -22.90
CA THR A 2 7.88 -0.08 -21.72
C THR A 2 6.62 -0.50 -20.96
N SER A 3 6.39 -1.80 -20.81
CA SER A 3 5.32 -2.33 -19.97
C SER A 3 5.54 -1.90 -18.52
N VAL A 4 4.46 -1.66 -17.78
CA VAL A 4 4.55 -1.38 -16.34
C VAL A 4 5.00 -2.64 -15.63
N GLU A 5 6.07 -2.55 -14.85
CA GLU A 5 6.51 -3.61 -13.94
C GLU A 5 5.75 -3.48 -12.62
N TRP A 6 5.33 -4.58 -12.04
CA TRP A 6 4.50 -4.61 -10.82
C TRP A 6 5.23 -5.32 -9.69
N LEU A 7 5.23 -4.69 -8.52
CA LEU A 7 5.57 -5.36 -7.28
C LEU A 7 4.42 -6.29 -6.85
N TRP A 8 3.19 -5.81 -6.97
CA TRP A 8 1.97 -6.57 -6.69
C TRP A 8 0.85 -6.10 -7.63
N PHE A 9 0.54 -6.87 -8.65
CA PHE A 9 -0.49 -6.52 -9.63
C PHE A 9 -1.91 -6.67 -9.04
N PRO A 10 -2.79 -5.72 -9.26
CA PRO A 10 -2.63 -4.40 -9.88
C PRO A 10 -2.47 -3.25 -8.85
N TYR A 11 -2.07 -3.57 -7.62
CA TYR A 11 -2.09 -2.65 -6.48
C TYR A 11 -0.83 -1.79 -6.37
N LEU A 12 0.35 -2.36 -6.56
CA LEU A 12 1.65 -1.73 -6.31
C LEU A 12 2.57 -1.79 -7.54
N PRO A 13 2.62 -0.73 -8.36
CA PRO A 13 3.55 -0.67 -9.50
C PRO A 13 4.96 -0.27 -9.04
N PHE A 14 5.99 -0.86 -9.66
CA PHE A 14 7.36 -0.36 -9.56
C PHE A 14 7.50 1.00 -10.26
N GLY A 15 8.46 1.82 -9.78
CA GLY A 15 8.77 3.12 -10.36
C GLY A 15 7.66 4.16 -10.23
N LYS A 16 6.70 3.97 -9.32
CA LYS A 16 5.55 4.86 -9.14
C LYS A 16 5.26 5.09 -7.66
N LEU A 17 4.46 6.14 -7.39
CA LEU A 17 3.93 6.43 -6.06
C LEU A 17 2.61 5.70 -5.85
N THR A 18 2.50 5.04 -4.69
CA THR A 18 1.24 4.49 -4.16
C THR A 18 0.98 5.12 -2.79
N ILE A 19 -0.26 5.51 -2.53
CA ILE A 19 -0.70 5.93 -1.20
C ILE A 19 -1.54 4.80 -0.59
N ILE A 20 -1.30 4.53 0.70
CA ILE A 20 -2.16 3.71 1.55
C ILE A 20 -2.73 4.62 2.61
N GLN A 21 -4.04 4.84 2.59
CA GLN A 21 -4.73 5.72 3.53
C GLN A 21 -5.76 4.98 4.38
N GLY A 22 -6.15 5.57 5.49
CA GLY A 22 -7.15 5.06 6.44
C GLY A 22 -7.04 5.78 7.77
N ASN A 23 -8.03 5.60 8.67
CA ASN A 23 -7.99 6.19 9.99
C ASN A 23 -6.80 5.65 10.83
N PRO A 24 -6.37 6.35 11.87
CA PRO A 24 -5.42 5.83 12.85
C PRO A 24 -5.90 4.49 13.44
N GLY A 25 -4.99 3.54 13.66
CA GLY A 25 -5.32 2.23 14.25
C GLY A 25 -6.02 1.24 13.33
N GLU A 26 -6.17 1.54 12.04
CA GLU A 26 -6.82 0.65 11.05
C GLU A 26 -5.89 -0.45 10.50
N GLY A 27 -4.62 -0.48 10.88
CA GLY A 27 -3.67 -1.54 10.50
C GLY A 27 -2.78 -1.23 9.30
N LYS A 28 -2.68 0.03 8.86
CA LYS A 28 -1.84 0.45 7.73
C LYS A 28 -0.35 0.12 7.94
N THR A 29 0.19 0.51 9.09
CA THR A 29 1.59 0.23 9.47
C THR A 29 1.87 -1.27 9.51
N TYR A 30 0.95 -2.07 10.05
CA TYR A 30 1.08 -3.53 10.06
C TYR A 30 1.08 -4.12 8.65
N PHE A 31 0.19 -3.65 7.79
CA PHE A 31 0.18 -4.03 6.38
C PHE A 31 1.51 -3.68 5.68
N ALA A 32 2.06 -2.49 5.96
CA ALA A 32 3.35 -2.06 5.41
C ALA A 32 4.52 -2.96 5.91
N MET A 33 4.47 -3.42 7.15
CA MET A 33 5.43 -4.38 7.70
C MET A 33 5.31 -5.76 7.04
N MET A 34 4.09 -6.23 6.80
CA MET A 34 3.86 -7.48 6.06
C MET A 34 4.34 -7.39 4.61
N LEU A 35 4.15 -6.21 3.96
CA LEU A 35 4.70 -5.94 2.64
C LEU A 35 6.24 -5.96 2.65
N THR A 36 6.85 -5.37 3.67
CA THR A 36 8.31 -5.43 3.88
C THR A 36 8.80 -6.87 4.04
N ALA A 37 8.08 -7.69 4.81
CA ALA A 37 8.40 -9.11 4.96
C ALA A 37 8.26 -9.88 3.63
N ALA A 38 7.23 -9.59 2.84
CA ALA A 38 7.06 -10.19 1.52
C ALA A 38 8.25 -9.88 0.60
N CYS A 39 8.71 -8.62 0.61
CA CYS A 39 9.81 -8.16 -0.25
C CYS A 39 11.20 -8.64 0.22
N THR A 40 11.41 -8.84 1.51
CA THR A 40 12.72 -9.18 2.07
C THR A 40 12.92 -10.67 2.31
N ASN A 41 11.84 -11.47 2.43
CA ASN A 41 11.90 -12.87 2.86
C ASN A 41 10.92 -13.80 2.09
N ARG A 42 10.71 -13.56 0.81
CA ARG A 42 9.90 -14.43 -0.09
C ARG A 42 8.49 -14.76 0.43
N LYS A 43 7.90 -13.94 1.28
CA LYS A 43 6.49 -14.06 1.60
C LYS A 43 5.65 -13.50 0.47
N THR A 44 4.50 -14.09 0.19
CA THR A 44 3.65 -13.66 -0.92
C THR A 44 2.33 -13.11 -0.44
N PHE A 45 1.83 -12.10 -1.11
CA PHE A 45 0.45 -11.64 -1.02
C PHE A 45 -0.43 -12.39 -2.03
N PRO A 46 -1.75 -12.40 -1.86
CA PRO A 46 -2.64 -13.03 -2.82
C PRO A 46 -2.40 -12.52 -4.23
N ASN A 47 -2.24 -13.42 -5.19
CA ASN A 47 -1.95 -13.11 -6.61
C ASN A 47 -0.65 -12.30 -6.83
N MET A 48 0.25 -12.24 -5.86
CA MET A 48 1.58 -11.68 -6.01
C MET A 48 2.48 -12.72 -6.67
N GLU A 49 3.20 -12.33 -7.71
CA GLU A 49 4.23 -13.19 -8.29
C GLU A 49 5.35 -13.43 -7.29
N GLU A 50 5.99 -14.59 -7.38
CA GLU A 50 7.18 -14.87 -6.56
C GLU A 50 8.32 -13.95 -7.01
N ILE A 51 8.91 -13.23 -6.05
CA ILE A 51 9.99 -12.27 -6.29
C ILE A 51 11.23 -12.68 -5.51
N GLU A 52 12.41 -12.44 -6.11
CA GLU A 52 13.66 -12.55 -5.36
C GLU A 52 13.75 -11.47 -4.30
N PRO A 53 14.17 -11.79 -3.06
CA PRO A 53 14.28 -10.83 -1.98
C PRO A 53 15.19 -9.65 -2.34
N PHE A 54 14.77 -8.45 -1.97
CA PHE A 54 15.50 -7.22 -2.24
C PHE A 54 15.49 -6.26 -1.03
N ASN A 55 16.30 -5.21 -1.12
CA ASN A 55 16.45 -4.23 -0.05
C ASN A 55 15.26 -3.25 -0.02
N VAL A 56 14.80 -2.95 1.19
CA VAL A 56 13.68 -2.06 1.49
C VAL A 56 14.16 -0.94 2.42
N ILE A 57 13.77 0.29 2.16
CA ILE A 57 13.85 1.38 3.13
C ILE A 57 12.48 1.50 3.81
N TYR A 58 12.46 1.42 5.14
CA TYR A 58 11.28 1.68 5.97
C TYR A 58 11.53 2.93 6.80
N GLN A 59 11.01 4.08 6.36
CA GLN A 59 11.19 5.36 7.03
C GLN A 59 9.96 5.70 7.88
N THR A 60 10.17 5.92 9.16
CA THR A 60 9.12 6.25 10.12
C THR A 60 9.53 7.41 11.02
N ALA A 61 8.54 8.19 11.47
CA ALA A 61 8.73 9.29 12.42
C ALA A 61 7.88 9.14 13.69
N GLU A 62 6.92 8.22 13.73
CA GLU A 62 6.02 8.06 14.89
C GLU A 62 6.55 7.05 15.91
N ASP A 63 7.17 5.96 15.43
CA ASP A 63 7.62 4.85 16.26
C ASP A 63 9.16 4.76 16.25
N GLY A 64 9.75 4.48 17.40
CA GLY A 64 11.20 4.21 17.52
C GLY A 64 11.61 2.97 16.71
N MET A 65 12.64 3.13 15.87
CA MET A 65 13.11 2.03 15.02
C MET A 65 13.56 0.82 15.85
N GLY A 66 14.21 1.07 17.00
CA GLY A 66 14.82 0.01 17.82
C GLY A 66 13.83 -0.75 18.70
N ASP A 67 12.91 -0.04 19.29
CA ASP A 67 12.02 -0.55 20.35
C ASP A 67 10.64 -0.98 19.85
N THR A 68 10.18 -0.41 18.73
CA THR A 68 8.85 -0.68 18.20
C THR A 68 8.88 -1.31 16.80
N ILE A 69 9.59 -0.69 15.85
CA ILE A 69 9.54 -1.11 14.44
C ILE A 69 10.27 -2.44 14.22
N LYS A 70 11.50 -2.59 14.71
CA LYS A 70 12.27 -3.82 14.55
C LYS A 70 11.56 -5.06 15.11
N PRO A 71 11.04 -5.05 16.35
CA PRO A 71 10.29 -6.18 16.89
C PRO A 71 9.10 -6.59 16.01
N ARG A 72 8.33 -5.60 15.54
CA ARG A 72 7.16 -5.85 14.67
C ARG A 72 7.56 -6.37 13.28
N LEU A 73 8.68 -5.90 12.71
CA LEU A 73 9.22 -6.43 11.45
C LEU A 73 9.67 -7.89 11.61
N VAL A 74 10.29 -8.24 12.75
CA VAL A 74 10.65 -9.63 13.07
C VAL A 74 9.41 -10.50 13.21
N GLU A 75 8.38 -10.03 13.93
CA GLU A 75 7.09 -10.72 14.04
C GLU A 75 6.41 -10.91 12.68
N ALA A 76 6.47 -9.91 11.82
CA ALA A 76 6.00 -10.01 10.43
C ALA A 76 6.82 -10.99 9.59
N GLY A 77 8.02 -11.36 10.06
CA GLY A 77 8.95 -12.27 9.39
C GLY A 77 9.79 -11.62 8.31
N ALA A 78 10.12 -10.32 8.44
CA ALA A 78 11.03 -9.64 7.55
C ALA A 78 12.50 -10.07 7.81
N ASP A 79 13.30 -10.09 6.75
CA ASP A 79 14.76 -10.17 6.86
C ASP A 79 15.34 -8.79 7.15
N LEU A 80 15.68 -8.54 8.42
CA LEU A 80 16.21 -7.25 8.87
C LEU A 80 17.53 -6.86 8.20
N SER A 81 18.31 -7.80 7.65
CA SER A 81 19.54 -7.48 6.92
C SER A 81 19.27 -6.72 5.62
N ARG A 82 18.02 -6.77 5.13
CA ARG A 82 17.54 -6.09 3.92
C ARG A 82 16.68 -4.86 4.22
N VAL A 83 16.45 -4.55 5.51
CA VAL A 83 15.66 -3.37 5.91
C VAL A 83 16.61 -2.27 6.38
N MET A 84 16.45 -1.10 5.77
CA MET A 84 17.29 0.07 6.01
C MET A 84 16.42 1.28 6.39
N VAL A 85 17.08 2.29 6.97
CA VAL A 85 16.54 3.62 7.21
C VAL A 85 17.50 4.65 6.66
N ILE A 86 16.96 5.83 6.32
CA ILE A 86 17.79 7.01 6.02
C ILE A 86 18.02 7.71 7.35
N ASP A 87 19.29 7.98 7.67
CA ASP A 87 19.62 8.71 8.90
C ASP A 87 19.11 10.15 8.82
N ASP A 88 18.27 10.51 9.77
CA ASP A 88 17.64 11.83 9.94
C ASP A 88 17.86 12.43 11.34
N THR A 89 18.84 11.88 12.08
CA THR A 89 19.15 12.30 13.46
C THR A 89 19.75 13.70 13.54
N GLU A 90 20.61 14.08 12.59
CA GLU A 90 21.23 15.41 12.54
C GLU A 90 20.39 16.42 11.75
N GLU A 91 19.74 15.98 10.69
CA GLU A 91 18.92 16.80 9.82
C GLU A 91 17.64 16.04 9.43
N ALA A 92 16.49 16.62 9.77
CA ALA A 92 15.19 16.04 9.49
C ALA A 92 15.04 15.71 7.99
N LEU A 93 14.60 14.50 7.68
CA LEU A 93 14.33 14.09 6.32
C LEU A 93 13.01 14.69 5.82
N THR A 94 13.01 15.20 4.59
CA THR A 94 11.79 15.61 3.90
C THR A 94 11.61 14.85 2.59
N LEU A 95 10.38 14.82 2.04
CA LEU A 95 10.09 14.18 0.75
C LEU A 95 10.86 14.79 -0.44
N SER A 96 11.38 16.00 -0.27
CA SER A 96 12.17 16.71 -1.29
C SER A 96 13.66 16.51 -1.14
N ASP A 97 14.11 15.70 -0.18
CA ASP A 97 15.51 15.51 0.14
C ASP A 97 16.21 14.61 -0.88
N ASP A 98 17.39 15.02 -1.34
CA ASP A 98 18.19 14.25 -2.31
C ASP A 98 18.79 13.00 -1.70
N ARG A 99 18.86 12.89 -0.34
CA ARG A 99 19.25 11.69 0.37
C ARG A 99 18.37 10.49 0.00
N ILE A 100 17.10 10.71 -0.35
CA ILE A 100 16.18 9.65 -0.77
C ILE A 100 16.70 8.96 -2.03
N GLU A 101 16.95 9.71 -3.12
CA GLU A 101 17.47 9.12 -4.36
C GLU A 101 18.83 8.47 -4.16
N LYS A 102 19.70 9.12 -3.39
CA LYS A 102 21.05 8.61 -3.08
C LYS A 102 20.98 7.28 -2.32
N ALA A 103 20.15 7.18 -1.28
CA ALA A 103 19.98 5.96 -0.49
C ALA A 103 19.41 4.80 -1.33
N ILE A 104 18.40 5.07 -2.17
CA ILE A 104 17.82 4.08 -3.07
C ILE A 104 18.90 3.51 -4.00
N ARG A 105 19.68 4.36 -4.66
CA ARG A 105 20.69 3.94 -5.63
C ARG A 105 21.85 3.20 -4.97
N GLN A 106 22.40 3.73 -3.89
CA GLN A 106 23.57 3.15 -3.20
C GLN A 106 23.28 1.76 -2.63
N ASN A 107 22.05 1.54 -2.17
CA ASN A 107 21.65 0.30 -1.52
C ASN A 107 20.78 -0.60 -2.41
N GLN A 108 20.62 -0.26 -3.70
CA GLN A 108 19.80 -1.05 -4.64
C GLN A 108 18.39 -1.34 -4.10
N VAL A 109 17.77 -0.33 -3.48
CA VAL A 109 16.45 -0.43 -2.87
C VAL A 109 15.38 -0.48 -3.96
N ARG A 110 14.43 -1.42 -3.85
CA ARG A 110 13.30 -1.54 -4.77
C ARG A 110 11.96 -1.15 -4.15
N LEU A 111 11.89 -1.01 -2.83
CA LEU A 111 10.71 -0.52 -2.11
C LEU A 111 11.14 0.51 -1.07
N LEU A 112 10.54 1.70 -1.10
CA LEU A 112 10.61 2.72 -0.05
C LEU A 112 9.23 2.87 0.57
N ILE A 113 9.14 2.71 1.89
CA ILE A 113 7.93 2.97 2.68
C ILE A 113 8.18 4.19 3.55
N ILE A 114 7.22 5.13 3.57
CA ILE A 114 7.25 6.34 4.40
C ILE A 114 5.99 6.35 5.26
N ASP A 115 6.14 6.30 6.58
CA ASP A 115 5.05 6.10 7.57
C ASP A 115 5.19 7.02 8.81
N PRO A 116 4.35 8.03 8.96
CA PRO A 116 3.37 8.55 8.01
C PRO A 116 3.99 9.61 7.09
N VAL A 117 3.43 9.75 5.90
CA VAL A 117 3.92 10.74 4.91
C VAL A 117 3.84 12.17 5.42
N GLN A 118 2.85 12.48 6.26
CA GLN A 118 2.66 13.81 6.83
C GLN A 118 3.87 14.33 7.62
N ALA A 119 4.59 13.42 8.29
CA ALA A 119 5.77 13.78 9.08
C ALA A 119 6.98 14.21 8.24
N PHE A 120 6.99 13.87 6.94
CA PHE A 120 8.11 14.09 6.04
C PHE A 120 7.87 15.15 4.96
N ILE A 121 6.74 15.86 4.99
CA ILE A 121 6.40 16.87 3.97
C ILE A 121 7.31 18.08 4.03
N GLY A 122 7.76 18.47 5.20
CA GLY A 122 8.54 19.69 5.47
C GLY A 122 7.69 20.77 6.15
N ALA A 123 8.32 21.49 7.08
CA ALA A 123 7.62 22.49 7.89
C ALA A 123 7.07 23.68 7.08
N ASP A 124 7.70 23.97 5.94
CA ASP A 124 7.35 25.11 5.09
C ASP A 124 6.28 24.80 4.02
N VAL A 125 5.75 23.54 4.01
CA VAL A 125 4.79 23.09 3.01
C VAL A 125 3.43 22.87 3.64
N ASP A 126 2.44 23.67 3.23
CA ASP A 126 1.03 23.46 3.61
C ASP A 126 0.39 22.39 2.71
N MET A 127 0.02 21.25 3.33
CA MET A 127 -0.60 20.12 2.62
C MET A 127 -1.93 20.47 1.93
N ASN A 128 -2.59 21.53 2.34
CA ASN A 128 -3.85 21.97 1.73
C ASN A 128 -3.62 22.89 0.52
N ARG A 129 -2.39 23.35 0.30
CA ARG A 129 -2.02 24.21 -0.81
C ARG A 129 -1.41 23.45 -1.96
N ALA A 130 -2.18 23.30 -3.04
CA ALA A 130 -1.79 22.58 -4.24
C ALA A 130 -0.43 23.02 -4.83
N ASN A 131 -0.17 24.33 -4.85
CA ASN A 131 1.08 24.90 -5.38
C ASN A 131 2.31 24.55 -4.54
N GLU A 132 2.16 24.26 -3.27
CA GLU A 132 3.26 23.87 -2.36
C GLU A 132 3.50 22.36 -2.38
N VAL A 133 2.43 21.58 -2.42
CA VAL A 133 2.48 20.11 -2.37
C VAL A 133 2.88 19.48 -3.71
N ARG A 134 2.37 20.01 -4.83
CA ARG A 134 2.61 19.45 -6.18
C ARG A 134 4.10 19.29 -6.53
N PRO A 135 4.99 20.26 -6.28
CA PRO A 135 6.42 20.10 -6.57
C PRO A 135 7.06 18.98 -5.77
N VAL A 136 6.69 18.82 -4.50
CA VAL A 136 7.22 17.78 -3.58
C VAL A 136 6.89 16.38 -4.11
N PHE A 137 5.62 16.10 -4.37
CA PHE A 137 5.18 14.79 -4.89
C PHE A 137 5.67 14.55 -6.32
N ARG A 138 5.79 15.60 -7.15
CA ARG A 138 6.39 15.47 -8.48
C ARG A 138 7.84 15.05 -8.40
N LYS A 139 8.65 15.67 -7.51
CA LYS A 139 10.06 15.29 -7.31
C LYS A 139 10.17 13.83 -6.86
N LEU A 140 9.36 13.42 -5.88
CA LEU A 140 9.36 12.06 -5.39
C LEU A 140 8.94 11.05 -6.49
N GLY A 141 7.93 11.40 -7.29
CA GLY A 141 7.52 10.60 -8.45
C GLY A 141 8.62 10.44 -9.50
N MET A 142 9.40 11.51 -9.75
CA MET A 142 10.57 11.44 -10.64
C MET A 142 11.67 10.52 -10.08
N ILE A 143 11.90 10.52 -8.77
CA ILE A 143 12.83 9.62 -8.12
C ILE A 143 12.37 8.17 -8.33
N ALA A 144 11.08 7.88 -8.08
CA ALA A 144 10.51 6.55 -8.32
C ALA A 144 10.76 6.08 -9.77
N GLU A 145 10.43 6.92 -10.76
CA GLU A 145 10.59 6.59 -12.18
C GLU A 145 12.06 6.36 -12.58
N LYS A 146 12.97 7.24 -12.14
CA LYS A 146 14.41 7.14 -12.46
C LYS A 146 15.10 5.93 -11.82
N THR A 147 14.64 5.49 -10.66
CA THR A 147 15.25 4.41 -9.89
C THR A 147 14.57 3.07 -10.10
N GLY A 148 13.33 3.07 -10.63
CA GLY A 148 12.48 1.88 -10.67
C GLY A 148 11.94 1.46 -9.31
N CYS A 149 12.19 2.23 -8.24
CA CYS A 149 11.75 1.94 -6.89
C CYS A 149 10.24 2.14 -6.74
N ALA A 150 9.51 1.18 -6.18
CA ALA A 150 8.15 1.40 -5.71
C ALA A 150 8.19 2.27 -4.45
N ILE A 151 7.43 3.37 -4.42
CA ILE A 151 7.36 4.25 -3.25
C ILE A 151 5.95 4.20 -2.68
N VAL A 152 5.83 3.72 -1.44
CA VAL A 152 4.59 3.58 -0.70
C VAL A 152 4.54 4.61 0.42
N LEU A 153 3.51 5.44 0.39
CA LEU A 153 3.27 6.52 1.34
C LEU A 153 2.08 6.17 2.22
N ILE A 154 2.29 6.05 3.52
CA ILE A 154 1.22 5.79 4.48
C ILE A 154 0.63 7.13 4.93
N GLY A 155 -0.68 7.31 4.75
CA GLY A 155 -1.38 8.54 5.08
C GLY A 155 -2.53 8.34 6.05
N HIS A 156 -2.76 9.33 6.92
CA HIS A 156 -3.95 9.38 7.77
C HIS A 156 -5.07 10.17 7.09
N LEU A 157 -6.31 9.74 7.29
CA LEU A 157 -7.47 10.49 6.83
C LEU A 157 -7.68 11.75 7.67
N ASN A 158 -8.02 12.85 7.01
CA ASN A 158 -8.49 14.04 7.71
C ASN A 158 -9.90 13.81 8.28
N LYS A 159 -10.17 14.38 9.47
CA LYS A 159 -11.47 14.23 10.16
C LYS A 159 -12.63 15.03 9.54
N SER A 160 -12.47 15.58 8.33
CA SER A 160 -13.54 16.33 7.66
C SER A 160 -14.70 15.40 7.28
N SER A 161 -15.83 15.56 7.96
CA SER A 161 -17.09 14.88 7.63
C SER A 161 -17.69 15.41 6.33
N GLY A 162 -18.23 14.52 5.48
CA GLY A 162 -19.02 14.92 4.31
C GLY A 162 -18.32 14.87 2.96
N THR A 163 -17.03 14.50 2.90
CA THR A 163 -16.28 14.31 1.64
C THR A 163 -16.13 12.82 1.34
N GLN A 164 -16.15 12.43 0.06
CA GLN A 164 -15.89 11.03 -0.35
C GLN A 164 -14.53 10.54 0.22
N SER A 165 -14.44 9.25 0.54
CA SER A 165 -13.24 8.61 1.12
C SER A 165 -11.95 8.92 0.36
N THR A 166 -12.01 8.90 -0.97
CA THR A 166 -10.89 9.21 -1.88
C THR A 166 -10.28 10.58 -1.61
N TYR A 167 -11.07 11.57 -1.19
CA TYR A 167 -10.63 12.96 -0.95
C TYR A 167 -10.43 13.30 0.53
N ARG A 168 -10.76 12.39 1.46
CA ARG A 168 -10.51 12.58 2.90
C ARG A 168 -9.05 12.37 3.30
N GLY A 169 -8.23 11.80 2.40
CA GLY A 169 -6.81 11.55 2.63
C GLY A 169 -6.00 12.84 2.69
N LEU A 170 -4.83 12.83 2.20
CA LEU A 170 -3.78 13.84 2.29
C LEU A 170 -4.12 15.28 1.81
N GLY A 171 -5.37 15.72 1.87
CA GLY A 171 -5.84 17.11 1.80
C GLY A 171 -5.97 17.69 0.39
N SER A 172 -5.08 17.42 -0.55
CA SER A 172 -5.07 18.05 -1.87
C SER A 172 -5.41 17.07 -3.01
N ILE A 173 -6.27 17.50 -3.95
CA ILE A 173 -6.55 16.79 -5.21
C ILE A 173 -5.24 16.56 -6.00
N ASP A 174 -4.25 17.45 -5.84
CA ASP A 174 -2.97 17.37 -6.54
C ASP A 174 -2.09 16.22 -6.06
N ILE A 175 -2.16 15.84 -4.78
CA ILE A 175 -1.52 14.63 -4.26
C ILE A 175 -2.12 13.41 -4.95
N MET A 176 -3.45 13.37 -5.03
CA MET A 176 -4.16 12.30 -5.74
C MET A 176 -3.80 12.23 -7.22
N ALA A 177 -3.49 13.34 -7.87
CA ALA A 177 -3.06 13.38 -9.27
C ALA A 177 -1.62 12.82 -9.46
N ALA A 178 -0.75 13.01 -8.49
CA ALA A 178 0.65 12.55 -8.53
C ALA A 178 0.78 11.04 -8.35
N VAL A 179 -0.12 10.39 -7.62
CA VAL A 179 -0.05 8.95 -7.35
C VAL A 179 -0.75 8.13 -8.43
N ARG A 180 -0.24 6.93 -8.68
CA ARG A 180 -0.77 5.99 -9.68
C ARG A 180 -1.68 4.93 -9.10
N SER A 181 -1.56 4.66 -7.80
CA SER A 181 -2.41 3.75 -7.05
C SER A 181 -2.77 4.37 -5.70
N LEU A 182 -4.03 4.22 -5.30
CA LEU A 182 -4.54 4.62 -4.00
C LEU A 182 -5.25 3.44 -3.37
N LEU A 183 -4.73 3.00 -2.24
CA LEU A 183 -5.29 1.94 -1.43
C LEU A 183 -5.90 2.53 -0.16
N PHE A 184 -7.05 2.03 0.22
CA PHE A 184 -7.70 2.36 1.48
C PHE A 184 -7.70 1.13 2.38
N ILE A 185 -7.29 1.30 3.65
CA ILE A 185 -7.39 0.27 4.67
C ILE A 185 -8.33 0.75 5.77
N GLY A 186 -9.33 -0.05 6.06
CA GLY A 186 -10.29 0.23 7.12
C GLY A 186 -10.70 -1.03 7.88
N LYS A 187 -11.18 -0.82 9.10
CA LYS A 187 -11.60 -1.88 10.01
C LYS A 187 -13.11 -2.11 9.92
N VAL A 188 -13.52 -3.36 9.83
CA VAL A 188 -14.95 -3.72 9.88
C VAL A 188 -15.48 -3.48 11.29
N LYS A 189 -16.49 -2.64 11.42
CA LYS A 189 -16.98 -2.15 12.72
C LYS A 189 -17.47 -3.28 13.63
N LYS A 190 -18.18 -4.27 13.08
CA LYS A 190 -18.74 -5.40 13.82
C LYS A 190 -17.77 -6.56 14.01
N ASP A 191 -16.68 -6.59 13.22
CA ASP A 191 -15.58 -7.56 13.38
C ASP A 191 -14.24 -6.81 13.43
N PRO A 192 -13.87 -6.31 14.63
CA PRO A 192 -12.68 -5.48 14.78
C PRO A 192 -11.36 -6.17 14.44
N THR A 193 -11.34 -7.49 14.28
CA THR A 193 -10.16 -8.23 13.80
C THR A 193 -10.07 -8.24 12.28
N THR A 194 -11.15 -8.00 11.56
CA THR A 194 -11.15 -7.91 10.09
C THR A 194 -10.79 -6.49 9.62
N ARG A 195 -9.84 -6.43 8.70
CA ARG A 195 -9.43 -5.26 7.92
C ARG A 195 -9.77 -5.49 6.47
N VAL A 196 -10.07 -4.41 5.78
CA VAL A 196 -10.37 -4.45 4.34
C VAL A 196 -9.41 -3.52 3.62
N LEU A 197 -8.77 -4.04 2.56
CA LEU A 197 -7.95 -3.30 1.61
C LEU A 197 -8.81 -3.04 0.36
N ILE A 198 -9.04 -1.78 0.06
CA ILE A 198 -9.85 -1.34 -1.09
C ILE A 198 -8.96 -0.58 -2.07
N HIS A 199 -9.01 -0.93 -3.35
CA HIS A 199 -8.26 -0.24 -4.41
C HIS A 199 -9.10 0.92 -4.96
N GLU A 200 -8.99 2.09 -4.34
CA GLU A 200 -9.76 3.30 -4.62
C GLU A 200 -9.46 3.93 -5.98
N LYS A 201 -8.18 3.95 -6.35
CA LYS A 201 -7.71 4.53 -7.60
C LYS A 201 -6.63 3.65 -8.22
N SER A 202 -6.78 3.38 -9.49
CA SER A 202 -5.77 2.79 -10.35
C SER A 202 -5.67 3.56 -11.66
N SER A 203 -4.46 4.01 -12.01
CA SER A 203 -4.20 4.78 -13.25
C SER A 203 -3.51 3.96 -14.33
N LEU A 204 -3.07 2.73 -14.01
CA LEU A 204 -2.20 1.91 -14.86
C LEU A 204 -2.83 0.56 -15.24
N ALA A 205 -3.86 0.14 -14.52
CA ALA A 205 -4.63 -1.08 -14.76
C ALA A 205 -6.05 -0.90 -14.20
N PRO A 206 -7.01 -1.78 -14.53
CA PRO A 206 -8.28 -1.83 -13.79
C PRO A 206 -8.04 -2.01 -12.29
N PRO A 207 -8.87 -1.42 -11.42
CA PRO A 207 -8.73 -1.58 -9.98
C PRO A 207 -8.74 -3.07 -9.58
N GLY A 208 -7.89 -3.41 -8.62
CA GLY A 208 -7.87 -4.74 -8.01
C GLY A 208 -9.11 -5.01 -7.17
N GLU A 209 -9.30 -6.29 -6.85
CA GLU A 209 -10.41 -6.70 -5.99
C GLU A 209 -10.22 -6.15 -4.56
N THR A 210 -11.32 -5.78 -3.92
CA THR A 210 -11.30 -5.50 -2.48
C THR A 210 -11.01 -6.80 -1.73
N MET A 211 -10.06 -6.75 -0.81
CA MET A 211 -9.56 -7.93 -0.09
C MET A 211 -9.64 -7.71 1.42
N ALA A 212 -9.96 -8.76 2.15
CA ALA A 212 -9.94 -8.73 3.60
C ALA A 212 -8.75 -9.50 4.17
N PHE A 213 -8.26 -9.05 5.32
CA PHE A 213 -7.27 -9.74 6.14
C PHE A 213 -7.61 -9.61 7.63
N LYS A 214 -7.18 -10.59 8.41
CA LYS A 214 -7.30 -10.57 9.88
C LYS A 214 -6.05 -9.95 10.50
N LEU A 215 -6.25 -9.25 11.60
CA LEU A 215 -5.21 -8.65 12.40
C LEU A 215 -5.70 -8.43 13.85
N GLY A 216 -4.88 -8.80 14.83
CA GLY A 216 -5.15 -8.54 16.24
C GLY A 216 -5.92 -9.66 16.95
N ASP A 217 -5.92 -10.86 16.41
CA ASP A 217 -6.28 -12.10 17.08
C ASP A 217 -5.04 -12.98 17.33
N GLU A 218 -5.22 -14.15 17.96
CA GLU A 218 -4.12 -15.07 18.33
C GLU A 218 -3.35 -15.64 17.13
N GLU A 219 -3.99 -15.69 15.93
CA GLU A 219 -3.37 -16.22 14.72
C GLU A 219 -2.59 -15.14 13.93
N GLY A 220 -2.64 -13.89 14.34
CA GLY A 220 -1.92 -12.78 13.74
C GLY A 220 -2.45 -12.39 12.35
N PHE A 221 -1.55 -11.86 11.50
CA PHE A 221 -1.92 -11.43 10.16
C PHE A 221 -2.17 -12.63 9.22
N ARG A 222 -3.35 -12.65 8.61
CA ARG A 222 -3.69 -13.63 7.55
C ARG A 222 -4.72 -13.06 6.58
N TRP A 223 -4.58 -13.41 5.31
CA TRP A 223 -5.55 -13.06 4.29
C TRP A 223 -6.83 -13.89 4.44
N VAL A 224 -7.98 -13.22 4.31
CA VAL A 224 -9.31 -13.87 4.30
C VAL A 224 -9.77 -14.13 2.87
N GLY A 225 -9.44 -13.21 1.94
CA GLY A 225 -9.82 -13.31 0.54
C GLY A 225 -10.62 -12.08 0.06
N ALA A 226 -11.35 -12.24 -1.04
CA ALA A 226 -12.15 -11.16 -1.59
C ALA A 226 -13.29 -10.77 -0.65
N TYR A 227 -13.61 -9.47 -0.65
CA TYR A 227 -14.61 -8.90 0.24
C TYR A 227 -15.41 -7.82 -0.48
N GLU A 228 -16.74 -7.82 -0.35
CA GLU A 228 -17.61 -6.89 -1.03
C GLU A 228 -18.02 -5.75 -0.10
N ILE A 229 -17.36 -4.60 -0.25
CA ILE A 229 -17.68 -3.35 0.43
C ILE A 229 -16.99 -2.19 -0.29
N SER A 230 -17.61 -1.02 -0.31
CA SER A 230 -16.95 0.23 -0.70
C SER A 230 -16.33 0.92 0.52
N SER A 231 -15.39 1.82 0.29
CA SER A 231 -14.77 2.61 1.35
C SER A 231 -15.76 3.53 2.04
N ASP A 232 -16.68 4.14 1.31
CA ASP A 232 -17.72 4.99 1.89
C ASP A 232 -18.65 4.17 2.80
N ASP A 233 -19.08 2.97 2.37
CA ASP A 233 -19.89 2.07 3.21
C ASP A 233 -19.13 1.61 4.46
N LEU A 234 -17.82 1.32 4.32
CA LEU A 234 -16.98 0.92 5.43
C LEU A 234 -16.83 2.07 6.45
N LEU A 235 -16.62 3.31 5.99
CA LEU A 235 -16.54 4.51 6.82
C LEU A 235 -17.88 4.82 7.52
N ASP A 236 -19.00 4.59 6.85
CA ASP A 236 -20.35 4.71 7.40
C ASP A 236 -20.66 3.57 8.40
N GLY A 237 -19.77 2.59 8.53
CA GLY A 237 -19.94 1.44 9.44
C GLY A 237 -20.95 0.40 8.94
N LYS A 238 -21.22 0.38 7.63
CA LYS A 238 -22.02 -0.67 6.99
C LYS A 238 -21.21 -1.98 6.96
N GLU A 239 -21.92 -3.07 6.76
CA GLU A 239 -21.33 -4.40 6.67
C GLU A 239 -21.06 -4.79 5.22
N GLY A 240 -19.88 -5.33 4.98
CA GLY A 240 -19.58 -6.08 3.78
C GLY A 240 -19.70 -7.58 4.03
N LYS A 241 -19.38 -8.36 3.01
CA LYS A 241 -19.38 -9.83 3.11
C LYS A 241 -18.20 -10.42 2.34
N PRO A 242 -17.65 -11.56 2.80
CA PRO A 242 -16.74 -12.34 1.99
C PRO A 242 -17.38 -12.73 0.66
N THR A 243 -16.59 -12.75 -0.40
CA THR A 243 -17.04 -13.14 -1.74
C THR A 243 -15.97 -13.99 -2.43
N GLU A 244 -16.34 -14.64 -3.52
CA GLU A 244 -15.38 -15.37 -4.36
C GLU A 244 -14.53 -14.37 -5.17
N THR A 245 -13.25 -14.65 -5.30
CA THR A 245 -12.38 -13.88 -6.20
C THR A 245 -12.79 -14.08 -7.66
N LYS A 246 -12.38 -13.16 -8.55
CA LYS A 246 -12.59 -13.34 -10.00
C LYS A 246 -12.00 -14.64 -10.50
N LEU A 247 -10.83 -15.04 -9.98
CA LEU A 247 -10.18 -16.29 -10.32
C LEU A 247 -11.04 -17.49 -9.87
N GLN A 248 -11.51 -17.51 -8.62
CA GLN A 248 -12.39 -18.58 -8.11
C GLN A 248 -13.69 -18.68 -8.92
N ARG A 249 -14.34 -17.55 -9.22
CA ARG A 249 -15.54 -17.52 -10.07
C ARG A 249 -15.26 -18.03 -11.48
N GLY A 250 -14.14 -17.61 -12.09
CA GLY A 250 -13.73 -18.07 -13.41
C GLY A 250 -13.45 -19.56 -13.42
N THR A 251 -12.71 -20.07 -12.42
CA THR A 251 -12.43 -21.50 -12.28
C THR A 251 -13.70 -22.33 -12.11
N LYS A 252 -14.61 -21.87 -11.25
CA LYS A 252 -15.92 -22.53 -11.05
C LYS A 252 -16.74 -22.58 -12.35
N LEU A 253 -16.81 -21.47 -13.07
CA LEU A 253 -17.49 -21.42 -14.36
C LEU A 253 -16.88 -22.39 -15.39
N ILE A 254 -15.55 -22.48 -15.46
CA ILE A 254 -14.86 -23.44 -16.34
C ILE A 254 -15.22 -24.88 -15.96
N TYR A 255 -15.19 -25.22 -14.67
CA TYR A 255 -15.60 -26.55 -14.20
C TYR A 255 -17.07 -26.86 -14.54
N GLU A 256 -17.98 -25.88 -14.34
CA GLU A 256 -19.38 -26.04 -14.69
C GLU A 256 -19.59 -26.24 -16.21
N LEU A 257 -18.87 -25.48 -17.06
CA LEU A 257 -18.93 -25.60 -18.52
C LEU A 257 -18.32 -26.90 -19.05
N LEU A 258 -17.37 -27.49 -18.33
CA LEU A 258 -16.72 -28.75 -18.72
C LEU A 258 -17.36 -29.99 -18.08
N ALA A 259 -18.25 -29.81 -17.12
CA ALA A 259 -18.86 -30.91 -16.36
C ALA A 259 -19.72 -31.86 -17.22
N ASP A 260 -20.27 -31.38 -18.32
CA ASP A 260 -21.07 -32.15 -19.28
C ASP A 260 -20.24 -32.86 -20.35
N GLY A 261 -18.92 -32.67 -20.36
CA GLY A 261 -17.99 -33.30 -21.33
C GLY A 261 -18.06 -32.73 -22.75
N ASN A 262 -18.83 -31.67 -22.98
CA ASN A 262 -18.96 -31.04 -24.29
C ASN A 262 -17.86 -29.99 -24.54
N ALA A 263 -17.39 -29.90 -25.79
CA ALA A 263 -16.45 -28.86 -26.18
C ALA A 263 -17.13 -27.48 -26.16
N VAL A 264 -16.55 -26.53 -25.42
CA VAL A 264 -17.01 -25.15 -25.38
C VAL A 264 -16.25 -24.31 -26.40
N THR A 265 -16.95 -23.70 -27.36
CA THR A 265 -16.33 -22.77 -28.32
C THR A 265 -16.24 -21.39 -27.69
N ILE A 266 -15.01 -20.91 -27.46
CA ILE A 266 -14.75 -19.54 -27.02
C ILE A 266 -14.75 -18.64 -28.26
N ARG A 267 -15.66 -17.69 -28.34
CA ARG A 267 -15.69 -16.65 -29.38
C ARG A 267 -15.06 -15.36 -28.88
#